data_1b9b71feb1a44282c33c4412a242ebb3
#
_entry.id   1b9b71feb1a44282c33c4412a242ebb3
#
_cell.length_a   1.000
_cell.length_b   1.000
_cell.length_c   1.000
_cell.angle_alpha   90.00
_cell.angle_beta   90.00
_cell.angle_gamma   90.00
#
_symmetry.space_group_name_H-M   'P 1'
#
loop_
_entity.id
_entity.type
_entity.pdbx_description
1 polymer ?
#
loop_
_entity_poly.entity_id
_entity_poly.type
_entity_poly.pdbx_seq_one_letter_code
_entity_poly.pdbx_strand_id
1 'polypeptide(L)'
;MYVSLQKRQAVCTAFALSIGLFTIPVHAQTASFKDLPADHPVFAAAEYLKSKGIISGYSDGTFKPDKGVNRAEAIKIIVAPIIDAASIAQVTSSPFTDVKQGDWFLGYVEAARQNGIIDGPPKKTAFNGGNPVLKAEFIKMLQQANNAKPLETLSEIQLPIAPDVAKLDDWFYPYMRYAIASSMTMIGADGLLHPDRPLTRGDCALILHRYLMYKDGRRTQALLSEAESEIIIILGALEKNDIMTAEFASARGLLAARGAHLSKPDEPIVQGALKTAEAFRALVRAYRAGLNKQYDEVTKLAGDAWNLASRAKELAPNLAAISDQVQTISKGMADSARTLMQTPQ
;
A
#
# COMPACT_ATOMS: atom_id res chain seq x y z
N MET A 1 -23.25 -7.09 23.74
CA MET A 1 -22.67 -8.42 23.43
C MET A 1 -21.18 -8.36 23.75
N TYR A 2 -20.83 -8.60 25.03
CA TYR A 2 -19.44 -8.52 25.50
C TYR A 2 -18.86 -9.95 25.51
N VAL A 3 -18.03 -10.30 24.54
CA VAL A 3 -17.07 -11.38 24.70
C VAL A 3 -15.82 -10.75 25.31
N SER A 4 -15.53 -11.04 26.57
CA SER A 4 -14.34 -10.59 27.27
C SER A 4 -13.11 -11.19 26.57
N LEU A 5 -12.44 -10.37 25.76
CA LEU A 5 -11.15 -10.68 25.11
C LEU A 5 -10.01 -10.59 26.14
N GLN A 6 -10.05 -11.44 27.18
CA GLN A 6 -8.89 -11.61 28.05
C GLN A 6 -7.90 -12.56 27.38
N LYS A 7 -6.90 -12.02 26.70
CA LYS A 7 -5.52 -12.51 26.55
C LYS A 7 -4.75 -11.70 25.51
N ARG A 8 -4.33 -10.50 25.89
CA ARG A 8 -3.53 -9.58 25.04
C ARG A 8 -2.10 -10.05 24.70
N GLN A 9 -1.61 -11.13 25.29
CA GLN A 9 -0.18 -11.49 25.18
C GLN A 9 0.19 -12.46 24.05
N ALA A 10 -0.76 -13.04 23.33
CA ALA A 10 -0.47 -14.07 22.34
C ALA A 10 -0.32 -13.56 20.88
N VAL A 11 -0.74 -12.33 20.59
CA VAL A 11 -0.76 -11.82 19.21
C VAL A 11 0.62 -11.34 18.74
N CYS A 12 1.43 -10.80 19.65
CA CYS A 12 2.77 -10.26 19.31
C CYS A 12 3.85 -11.33 19.06
N THR A 13 3.58 -12.61 19.33
CA THR A 13 4.60 -13.68 19.22
C THR A 13 4.43 -14.61 18.02
N ALA A 14 3.33 -14.55 17.31
CA ALA A 14 3.03 -15.52 16.27
C ALA A 14 3.73 -15.25 14.90
N PHE A 15 4.16 -14.03 14.66
CA PHE A 15 4.88 -13.64 13.43
C PHE A 15 6.37 -13.36 13.64
N ALA A 16 6.88 -13.49 14.85
CA ALA A 16 8.33 -13.50 15.07
C ALA A 16 8.91 -14.78 14.41
N LEU A 17 9.04 -14.73 13.09
CA LEU A 17 9.99 -15.62 12.41
C LEU A 17 11.33 -15.44 13.13
N SER A 18 11.87 -16.54 13.66
CA SER A 18 13.23 -16.60 14.14
C SER A 18 14.18 -16.20 12.99
N ILE A 19 14.36 -14.89 12.85
CA ILE A 19 15.46 -14.34 12.06
C ILE A 19 16.70 -14.69 12.88
N GLY A 20 17.38 -15.75 12.46
CA GLY A 20 18.75 -15.96 12.92
C GLY A 20 19.48 -14.65 12.72
N LEU A 21 19.95 -14.06 13.82
CA LEU A 21 20.82 -12.90 13.83
C LEU A 21 22.10 -13.26 13.08
N PHE A 22 22.06 -13.25 11.76
CA PHE A 22 23.26 -13.05 10.97
C PHE A 22 23.65 -11.59 11.20
N THR A 23 24.60 -11.38 12.09
CA THR A 23 25.32 -10.13 12.16
C THR A 23 26.10 -9.97 10.86
N ILE A 24 25.44 -9.44 9.84
CA ILE A 24 26.12 -8.91 8.66
C ILE A 24 26.89 -7.71 9.18
N PRO A 25 28.23 -7.64 8.99
CA PRO A 25 28.97 -6.44 9.36
C PRO A 25 28.33 -5.28 8.61
N VAL A 26 27.70 -4.36 9.35
CA VAL A 26 27.24 -3.09 8.82
C VAL A 26 28.51 -2.34 8.44
N HIS A 27 28.94 -2.46 7.19
CA HIS A 27 29.88 -1.50 6.62
C HIS A 27 29.15 -0.16 6.72
N ALA A 28 29.72 0.76 7.48
CA ALA A 28 29.24 2.14 7.53
C ALA A 28 29.22 2.68 6.10
N GLN A 29 28.06 2.67 5.48
CA GLN A 29 27.87 3.15 4.12
C GLN A 29 28.10 4.67 4.21
N THR A 30 29.16 5.15 3.61
CA THR A 30 29.45 6.59 3.57
C THR A 30 28.29 7.28 2.90
N ALA A 31 27.66 8.21 3.63
CA ALA A 31 26.52 8.97 3.12
C ALA A 31 26.90 9.70 1.83
N SER A 32 26.15 9.47 0.77
CA SER A 32 26.37 10.11 -0.53
C SER A 32 25.91 11.57 -0.56
N PHE A 33 25.08 11.97 0.40
CA PHE A 33 24.49 13.31 0.50
C PHE A 33 24.76 13.90 1.88
N LYS A 34 25.19 15.17 1.92
CA LYS A 34 25.61 15.85 3.15
C LYS A 34 24.49 16.08 4.16
N ASP A 35 23.25 16.16 3.66
CA ASP A 35 22.03 16.45 4.43
C ASP A 35 21.16 15.21 4.70
N LEU A 36 21.69 14.01 4.43
CA LEU A 36 21.01 12.73 4.70
C LEU A 36 21.90 11.84 5.58
N PRO A 37 21.86 11.98 6.90
CA PRO A 37 22.54 11.06 7.80
C PRO A 37 21.92 9.65 7.74
N ALA A 38 22.67 8.64 8.18
CA ALA A 38 22.30 7.23 8.02
C ALA A 38 20.99 6.82 8.76
N ASP A 39 20.60 7.56 9.79
CA ASP A 39 19.36 7.38 10.55
C ASP A 39 18.16 8.13 9.95
N HIS A 40 18.37 8.92 8.90
CA HIS A 40 17.27 9.63 8.24
C HIS A 40 16.35 8.66 7.51
N PRO A 41 15.00 8.75 7.64
CA PRO A 41 14.04 7.82 7.03
C PRO A 41 14.17 7.64 5.52
N VAL A 42 14.65 8.67 4.81
CA VAL A 42 14.83 8.67 3.35
C VAL A 42 16.20 8.12 2.94
N PHE A 43 17.16 7.95 3.87
CA PHE A 43 18.56 7.60 3.57
C PHE A 43 18.67 6.38 2.64
N ALA A 44 18.13 5.23 3.06
CA ALA A 44 18.23 3.99 2.29
C ALA A 44 17.62 4.10 0.88
N ALA A 45 16.51 4.83 0.76
CA ALA A 45 15.86 5.07 -0.54
C ALA A 45 16.72 5.96 -1.45
N ALA A 46 17.26 7.06 -0.92
CA ALA A 46 18.10 7.98 -1.67
C ALA A 46 19.40 7.33 -2.14
N GLU A 47 20.08 6.59 -1.25
CA GLU A 47 21.31 5.85 -1.59
C GLU A 47 21.06 4.77 -2.65
N TYR A 48 19.98 3.99 -2.51
CA TYR A 48 19.61 3.00 -3.52
C TYR A 48 19.33 3.63 -4.88
N LEU A 49 18.52 4.68 -4.92
CA LEU A 49 18.16 5.35 -6.19
C LEU A 49 19.36 6.04 -6.82
N LYS A 50 20.28 6.59 -6.02
CA LYS A 50 21.55 7.12 -6.50
C LYS A 50 22.44 6.03 -7.10
N SER A 51 22.59 4.90 -6.42
CA SER A 51 23.39 3.77 -6.91
C SER A 51 22.89 3.20 -8.23
N LYS A 52 21.58 3.38 -8.52
CA LYS A 52 20.94 3.00 -9.78
C LYS A 52 20.97 4.11 -10.85
N GLY A 53 21.54 5.27 -10.54
CA GLY A 53 21.55 6.43 -11.46
C GLY A 53 20.19 7.07 -11.69
N ILE A 54 19.18 6.73 -10.87
CA ILE A 54 17.81 7.22 -11.03
C ILE A 54 17.67 8.65 -10.52
N ILE A 55 18.35 8.96 -9.42
CA ILE A 55 18.40 10.30 -8.86
C ILE A 55 19.84 10.77 -8.68
N SER A 56 20.03 12.09 -8.75
CA SER A 56 21.28 12.75 -8.39
C SER A 56 21.01 13.81 -7.32
N GLY A 57 22.04 14.17 -6.57
CA GLY A 57 21.99 15.33 -5.67
C GLY A 57 22.13 16.64 -6.42
N TYR A 58 22.10 17.69 -5.65
CA TYR A 58 22.45 19.04 -6.12
C TYR A 58 23.97 19.22 -6.22
N SER A 59 24.42 20.25 -6.92
CA SER A 59 25.84 20.58 -7.09
C SER A 59 26.55 20.88 -5.78
N ASP A 60 25.81 21.28 -4.74
CA ASP A 60 26.31 21.52 -3.37
C ASP A 60 26.50 20.20 -2.56
N GLY A 61 26.19 19.05 -3.15
CA GLY A 61 26.31 17.72 -2.52
C GLY A 61 25.14 17.36 -1.61
N THR A 62 24.01 18.09 -1.67
CA THR A 62 22.80 17.80 -0.89
C THR A 62 21.76 17.04 -1.68
N PHE A 63 20.82 16.40 -0.98
CA PHE A 63 19.63 15.77 -1.53
C PHE A 63 18.38 16.64 -1.43
N LYS A 64 18.25 17.40 -0.36
CA LYS A 64 17.11 18.27 0.01
C LYS A 64 15.80 17.47 0.14
N PRO A 65 15.70 16.56 1.12
CA PRO A 65 14.54 15.65 1.26
C PRO A 65 13.21 16.40 1.44
N ASP A 66 13.21 17.53 2.12
CA ASP A 66 12.00 18.31 2.43
C ASP A 66 11.60 19.30 1.33
N LYS A 67 12.42 19.42 0.27
CA LYS A 67 12.08 20.31 -0.84
C LYS A 67 10.86 19.78 -1.60
N GLY A 68 9.81 20.62 -1.76
CA GLY A 68 8.64 20.31 -2.59
C GLY A 68 9.03 19.98 -4.03
N VAL A 69 8.30 19.08 -4.66
CA VAL A 69 8.49 18.65 -6.06
C VAL A 69 7.31 19.15 -6.89
N ASN A 70 7.61 19.83 -8.00
CA ASN A 70 6.59 20.21 -8.98
C ASN A 70 6.38 19.11 -10.02
N ARG A 71 5.32 19.25 -10.84
CA ARG A 71 4.94 18.23 -11.85
C ARG A 71 6.04 17.99 -12.90
N ALA A 72 6.77 19.03 -13.31
CA ALA A 72 7.86 18.89 -14.28
C ALA A 72 9.05 18.11 -13.67
N GLU A 73 9.41 18.41 -12.41
CA GLU A 73 10.42 17.65 -11.67
C GLU A 73 9.99 16.19 -11.45
N ALA A 74 8.71 15.94 -11.11
CA ALA A 74 8.16 14.61 -10.94
C ALA A 74 8.22 13.76 -12.22
N ILE A 75 7.84 14.35 -13.36
CA ILE A 75 7.94 13.66 -14.66
C ILE A 75 9.38 13.31 -14.98
N LYS A 76 10.35 14.22 -14.75
CA LYS A 76 11.76 13.91 -14.96
C LYS A 76 12.21 12.72 -14.09
N ILE A 77 11.86 12.71 -12.80
CA ILE A 77 12.21 11.61 -11.87
C ILE A 77 11.67 10.26 -12.39
N ILE A 78 10.45 10.25 -12.95
CA ILE A 78 9.78 9.03 -13.42
C ILE A 78 10.30 8.59 -14.80
N VAL A 79 10.49 9.52 -15.73
CA VAL A 79 10.77 9.24 -17.15
C VAL A 79 12.24 9.00 -17.44
N ALA A 80 13.13 9.78 -16.81
CA ALA A 80 14.57 9.72 -17.10
C ALA A 80 15.19 8.30 -16.92
N PRO A 81 14.75 7.46 -15.98
CA PRO A 81 15.28 6.09 -15.84
C PRO A 81 14.79 5.09 -16.90
N ILE A 82 13.72 5.40 -17.63
CA ILE A 82 13.03 4.42 -18.49
C ILE A 82 13.02 4.81 -19.96
N ILE A 83 13.33 6.05 -20.31
CA ILE A 83 13.36 6.54 -21.68
C ILE A 83 14.78 7.04 -22.01
N ASP A 84 15.26 6.65 -23.15
CA ASP A 84 16.60 7.01 -23.63
C ASP A 84 16.78 8.53 -23.73
N ALA A 85 17.90 9.02 -23.21
CA ALA A 85 18.23 10.44 -23.17
C ALA A 85 18.31 11.09 -24.58
N ALA A 86 18.78 10.33 -25.58
CA ALA A 86 18.82 10.83 -26.95
C ALA A 86 17.42 11.04 -27.52
N SER A 87 16.51 10.14 -27.24
CA SER A 87 15.08 10.27 -27.62
C SER A 87 14.44 11.49 -26.96
N ILE A 88 14.72 11.74 -25.68
CA ILE A 88 14.24 12.93 -24.94
C ILE A 88 14.80 14.21 -25.59
N ALA A 89 16.08 14.22 -25.95
CA ALA A 89 16.76 15.40 -26.53
C ALA A 89 16.28 15.75 -27.96
N GLN A 90 15.70 14.80 -28.70
CA GLN A 90 15.18 15.04 -30.05
C GLN A 90 13.82 15.74 -30.06
N VAL A 91 13.14 15.85 -28.93
CA VAL A 91 11.84 16.51 -28.83
C VAL A 91 11.99 18.02 -28.94
N THR A 92 11.34 18.63 -29.94
CA THR A 92 11.41 20.05 -30.22
C THR A 92 10.10 20.81 -29.97
N SER A 93 9.00 20.10 -29.80
CA SER A 93 7.67 20.70 -29.57
C SER A 93 6.76 19.80 -28.74
N SER A 94 5.74 20.38 -28.15
CA SER A 94 4.68 19.67 -27.42
C SER A 94 3.32 20.26 -27.76
N PRO A 95 2.23 19.46 -27.75
CA PRO A 95 0.90 19.98 -27.97
C PRO A 95 0.29 20.66 -26.74
N PHE A 96 0.97 20.68 -25.60
CA PHE A 96 0.53 21.44 -24.44
C PHE A 96 0.71 22.94 -24.65
N THR A 97 -0.29 23.74 -24.30
CA THR A 97 -0.31 25.19 -24.52
C THR A 97 0.73 25.95 -23.65
N ASP A 98 1.13 25.36 -22.54
CA ASP A 98 2.04 25.91 -21.53
C ASP A 98 3.43 25.26 -21.52
N VAL A 99 3.74 24.40 -22.50
CA VAL A 99 5.07 23.78 -22.67
C VAL A 99 5.70 24.34 -23.95
N LYS A 100 6.80 25.10 -23.79
CA LYS A 100 7.41 25.84 -24.88
C LYS A 100 8.76 25.24 -25.29
N GLN A 101 9.18 25.55 -26.50
CA GLN A 101 10.54 25.31 -26.95
C GLN A 101 11.54 26.04 -26.03
N GLY A 102 12.53 25.29 -25.50
CA GLY A 102 13.51 25.82 -24.54
C GLY A 102 13.16 25.49 -23.08
N ASP A 103 11.97 25.05 -22.78
CA ASP A 103 11.69 24.53 -21.43
C ASP A 103 12.51 23.27 -21.16
N TRP A 104 13.24 23.24 -20.06
CA TRP A 104 14.12 22.13 -19.70
C TRP A 104 13.37 20.79 -19.57
N PHE A 105 12.07 20.83 -19.32
CA PHE A 105 11.21 19.66 -19.14
C PHE A 105 10.46 19.24 -20.41
N LEU A 106 10.54 19.98 -21.51
CA LEU A 106 9.81 19.71 -22.75
C LEU A 106 9.93 18.24 -23.20
N GLY A 107 11.16 17.74 -23.30
CA GLY A 107 11.42 16.37 -23.76
C GLY A 107 10.84 15.31 -22.84
N TYR A 108 10.92 15.50 -21.51
CA TYR A 108 10.37 14.59 -20.52
C TYR A 108 8.84 14.56 -20.56
N VAL A 109 8.19 15.71 -20.68
CA VAL A 109 6.73 15.84 -20.72
C VAL A 109 6.17 15.19 -21.99
N GLU A 110 6.78 15.44 -23.13
CA GLU A 110 6.32 14.86 -24.39
C GLU A 110 6.57 13.34 -24.43
N ALA A 111 7.71 12.88 -23.95
CA ALA A 111 7.98 11.45 -23.78
C ALA A 111 6.97 10.77 -22.84
N ALA A 112 6.60 11.43 -21.73
CA ALA A 112 5.56 10.94 -20.84
C ALA A 112 4.19 10.85 -21.51
N ARG A 113 3.82 11.85 -22.32
CA ARG A 113 2.56 11.87 -23.06
C ARG A 113 2.52 10.75 -24.13
N GLN A 114 3.56 10.61 -24.92
CA GLN A 114 3.64 9.59 -25.99
C GLN A 114 3.60 8.17 -25.44
N ASN A 115 4.12 7.94 -24.24
CA ASN A 115 4.08 6.65 -23.55
C ASN A 115 2.84 6.47 -22.65
N GLY A 116 1.84 7.35 -22.72
CA GLY A 116 0.60 7.22 -21.95
C GLY A 116 0.75 7.41 -20.44
N ILE A 117 1.88 7.97 -19.98
CA ILE A 117 2.14 8.24 -18.56
C ILE A 117 1.28 9.41 -18.06
N ILE A 118 1.02 10.37 -18.93
CA ILE A 118 0.13 11.50 -18.68
C ILE A 118 -0.85 11.67 -19.82
N ASP A 119 -2.05 12.17 -19.50
CA ASP A 119 -3.01 12.62 -20.50
C ASP A 119 -2.53 13.93 -21.15
N GLY A 120 -2.85 14.12 -22.43
CA GLY A 120 -2.61 15.35 -23.19
C GLY A 120 -3.86 15.81 -23.94
N PRO A 121 -3.74 16.83 -24.82
CA PRO A 121 -4.83 17.26 -25.66
C PRO A 121 -5.45 16.09 -26.47
N PRO A 122 -6.80 16.09 -26.68
CA PRO A 122 -7.75 17.15 -26.28
C PRO A 122 -8.21 17.07 -24.82
N LYS A 123 -7.90 16.01 -24.06
CA LYS A 123 -8.38 15.84 -22.68
C LYS A 123 -7.79 16.89 -21.72
N LYS A 124 -6.50 17.17 -21.88
CA LYS A 124 -5.73 18.14 -21.07
C LYS A 124 -4.92 19.02 -22.00
N THR A 125 -5.27 20.30 -22.09
CA THR A 125 -4.59 21.27 -22.96
C THR A 125 -3.36 21.91 -22.31
N ALA A 126 -3.30 21.97 -20.97
CA ALA A 126 -2.16 22.48 -20.21
C ALA A 126 -1.56 21.37 -19.35
N PHE A 127 -0.23 21.35 -19.24
CA PHE A 127 0.53 20.43 -18.39
C PHE A 127 0.61 20.90 -16.96
N ASN A 128 0.71 22.23 -16.74
CA ASN A 128 0.86 22.88 -15.43
C ASN A 128 2.14 22.43 -14.68
N GLY A 129 3.27 22.46 -15.37
CA GLY A 129 4.56 21.93 -14.88
C GLY A 129 5.05 22.54 -13.58
N GLY A 130 4.72 23.80 -13.27
CA GLY A 130 5.10 24.51 -12.06
C GLY A 130 4.27 24.14 -10.82
N ASN A 131 3.10 23.50 -10.98
CA ASN A 131 2.27 23.15 -9.84
C ASN A 131 2.92 22.07 -8.97
N PRO A 132 2.75 22.10 -7.63
CA PRO A 132 3.15 20.98 -6.78
C PRO A 132 2.54 19.66 -7.27
N VAL A 133 3.33 18.59 -7.31
CA VAL A 133 2.79 17.26 -7.62
C VAL A 133 2.09 16.68 -6.39
N LEU A 134 0.87 16.20 -6.59
CA LEU A 134 0.09 15.53 -5.53
C LEU A 134 0.45 14.05 -5.45
N LYS A 135 0.28 13.46 -4.25
CA LYS A 135 0.63 12.05 -3.99
C LYS A 135 -0.04 11.09 -4.96
N ALA A 136 -1.36 11.21 -5.16
CA ALA A 136 -2.09 10.35 -6.08
C ALA A 136 -1.67 10.55 -7.55
N GLU A 137 -1.34 11.77 -7.94
CA GLU A 137 -0.83 12.06 -9.29
C GLU A 137 0.53 11.40 -9.54
N PHE A 138 1.46 11.52 -8.59
CA PHE A 138 2.77 10.88 -8.68
C PHE A 138 2.67 9.37 -8.74
N ILE A 139 1.83 8.77 -7.88
CA ILE A 139 1.56 7.33 -7.86
C ILE A 139 0.96 6.87 -9.19
N LYS A 140 -0.05 7.57 -9.74
CA LYS A 140 -0.63 7.29 -11.06
C LYS A 140 0.45 7.30 -12.14
N MET A 141 1.21 8.38 -12.25
CA MET A 141 2.27 8.51 -13.25
C MET A 141 3.32 7.41 -13.14
N LEU A 142 3.75 7.07 -11.92
CA LEU A 142 4.72 6.01 -11.68
C LEU A 142 4.19 4.63 -12.07
N GLN A 143 2.93 4.32 -11.76
CA GLN A 143 2.27 3.08 -12.17
C GLN A 143 2.13 2.97 -13.69
N GLN A 144 1.70 4.03 -14.36
CA GLN A 144 1.58 4.08 -15.81
C GLN A 144 2.94 3.94 -16.49
N ALA A 145 3.98 4.62 -16.00
CA ALA A 145 5.35 4.51 -16.49
C ALA A 145 5.92 3.09 -16.44
N ASN A 146 5.40 2.26 -15.54
CA ASN A 146 5.83 0.89 -15.35
C ASN A 146 4.82 -0.14 -15.90
N ASN A 147 3.87 0.27 -16.71
CA ASN A 147 2.83 -0.58 -17.30
C ASN A 147 2.02 -1.38 -16.26
N ALA A 148 1.91 -0.85 -15.05
CA ALA A 148 1.00 -1.41 -14.06
C ALA A 148 -0.45 -1.20 -14.51
N LYS A 149 -1.31 -2.16 -14.15
CA LYS A 149 -2.72 -2.15 -14.54
C LYS A 149 -3.64 -2.01 -13.33
N PRO A 150 -3.63 -0.85 -12.64
CA PRO A 150 -4.37 -0.67 -11.38
C PRO A 150 -5.89 -0.75 -11.55
N LEU A 151 -6.42 -0.53 -12.77
CA LEU A 151 -7.84 -0.66 -13.07
C LEU A 151 -8.29 -2.12 -13.18
N GLU A 152 -7.39 -3.00 -13.63
CA GLU A 152 -7.65 -4.44 -13.81
C GLU A 152 -7.20 -5.24 -12.60
N THR A 153 -5.96 -5.01 -12.15
CA THR A 153 -5.36 -5.71 -11.02
C THR A 153 -6.09 -5.36 -9.73
N LEU A 154 -6.53 -6.38 -8.97
CA LEU A 154 -7.29 -6.22 -7.73
C LEU A 154 -8.68 -5.59 -7.95
N SER A 155 -9.22 -5.62 -9.16
CA SER A 155 -10.55 -5.08 -9.47
C SER A 155 -11.67 -5.76 -8.68
N GLU A 156 -11.45 -6.98 -8.20
CA GLU A 156 -12.35 -7.72 -7.31
C GLU A 156 -12.42 -7.15 -5.88
N ILE A 157 -11.44 -6.31 -5.48
CA ILE A 157 -11.41 -5.67 -4.17
C ILE A 157 -11.92 -4.23 -4.30
N GLN A 158 -13.23 -4.05 -4.21
CA GLN A 158 -13.91 -2.74 -4.27
C GLN A 158 -14.35 -2.35 -2.85
N LEU A 159 -13.41 -1.80 -2.06
CA LEU A 159 -13.58 -1.53 -0.64
C LEU A 159 -13.02 -0.16 -0.29
N PRO A 160 -13.72 0.63 0.56
CA PRO A 160 -13.14 1.79 1.19
C PRO A 160 -11.86 1.41 1.95
N ILE A 161 -10.77 2.13 1.73
CA ILE A 161 -9.45 1.80 2.30
C ILE A 161 -8.96 2.78 3.35
N ALA A 162 -9.50 3.99 3.36
CA ALA A 162 -9.27 5.01 4.37
C ALA A 162 -10.41 6.04 4.31
N PRO A 163 -10.61 6.89 5.34
CA PRO A 163 -11.64 7.92 5.31
C PRO A 163 -11.53 8.87 4.11
N ASP A 164 -10.31 9.22 3.71
CA ASP A 164 -9.99 10.07 2.56
C ASP A 164 -9.83 9.32 1.23
N VAL A 165 -10.00 8.00 1.24
CA VAL A 165 -10.03 7.11 0.05
C VAL A 165 -11.18 6.10 0.21
N ALA A 166 -12.37 6.63 0.49
CA ALA A 166 -13.58 5.84 0.72
C ALA A 166 -14.48 5.75 -0.50
N LYS A 167 -14.45 6.73 -1.40
CA LYS A 167 -15.26 6.76 -2.60
C LYS A 167 -14.59 5.97 -3.73
N LEU A 168 -15.27 4.93 -4.20
CA LEU A 168 -14.74 4.00 -5.21
C LEU A 168 -14.67 4.60 -6.61
N ASP A 169 -15.46 5.65 -6.86
CA ASP A 169 -15.52 6.40 -8.13
C ASP A 169 -14.54 7.58 -8.19
N ASP A 170 -13.83 7.89 -7.12
CA ASP A 170 -12.74 8.86 -7.17
C ASP A 170 -11.66 8.38 -8.16
N TRP A 171 -11.21 9.28 -9.03
CA TRP A 171 -10.25 8.96 -10.09
C TRP A 171 -8.95 8.33 -9.57
N PHE A 172 -8.56 8.65 -8.34
CA PHE A 172 -7.34 8.15 -7.71
C PHE A 172 -7.53 6.81 -6.99
N TYR A 173 -8.78 6.37 -6.72
CA TYR A 173 -9.06 5.16 -5.94
C TYR A 173 -8.33 3.91 -6.47
N PRO A 174 -8.38 3.54 -7.76
CA PRO A 174 -7.71 2.32 -8.24
C PRO A 174 -6.19 2.41 -8.10
N TYR A 175 -5.62 3.60 -8.26
CA TYR A 175 -4.18 3.83 -8.10
C TYR A 175 -3.75 3.75 -6.64
N MET A 176 -4.53 4.28 -5.71
CA MET A 176 -4.28 4.20 -4.27
C MET A 176 -4.45 2.76 -3.75
N ARG A 177 -5.47 2.04 -4.23
CA ARG A 177 -5.69 0.62 -3.94
C ARG A 177 -4.46 -0.21 -4.36
N TYR A 178 -3.99 -0.06 -5.58
CA TYR A 178 -2.80 -0.73 -6.07
C TYR A 178 -1.54 -0.30 -5.30
N ALA A 179 -1.44 0.96 -4.90
CA ALA A 179 -0.31 1.48 -4.14
C ALA A 179 -0.18 0.84 -2.75
N ILE A 180 -1.29 0.55 -2.06
CA ILE A 180 -1.29 -0.23 -0.81
C ILE A 180 -0.81 -1.66 -1.09
N ALA A 181 -1.38 -2.34 -2.08
CA ALA A 181 -1.02 -3.72 -2.41
C ALA A 181 0.43 -3.88 -2.92
N SER A 182 1.03 -2.83 -3.45
CA SER A 182 2.44 -2.81 -3.89
C SER A 182 3.38 -2.15 -2.89
N SER A 183 2.90 -1.88 -1.66
CA SER A 183 3.68 -1.23 -0.59
C SER A 183 4.33 0.11 -0.99
N MET A 184 3.79 0.79 -2.03
CA MET A 184 4.24 2.14 -2.42
C MET A 184 3.92 3.17 -1.35
N THR A 185 2.77 3.01 -0.68
CA THR A 185 2.31 3.86 0.41
C THR A 185 1.66 3.05 1.52
N MET A 186 1.58 3.63 2.69
CA MET A 186 0.96 3.07 3.90
C MET A 186 0.04 4.11 4.52
N ILE A 187 -0.85 3.66 5.41
CA ILE A 187 -1.66 4.55 6.21
C ILE A 187 -0.79 5.43 7.12
N GLY A 188 -1.13 6.70 7.24
CA GLY A 188 -0.49 7.61 8.16
C GLY A 188 -0.89 7.34 9.62
N ALA A 189 -0.15 7.91 10.57
CA ALA A 189 -0.46 7.82 12.00
C ALA A 189 -1.81 8.46 12.35
N ASP A 190 -2.29 9.36 11.51
CA ASP A 190 -3.61 10.01 11.57
C ASP A 190 -4.75 9.19 10.96
N GLY A 191 -4.45 8.01 10.43
CA GLY A 191 -5.43 7.13 9.80
C GLY A 191 -5.80 7.51 8.37
N LEU A 192 -5.04 8.39 7.71
CA LEU A 192 -5.30 8.90 6.36
C LEU A 192 -4.23 8.46 5.36
N LEU A 193 -4.57 8.48 4.08
CA LEU A 193 -3.65 8.19 2.97
C LEU A 193 -3.15 9.46 2.26
N HIS A 194 -3.83 10.58 2.42
CA HIS A 194 -3.49 11.89 1.85
C HIS A 194 -3.24 11.88 0.34
N PRO A 195 -4.21 11.48 -0.50
CA PRO A 195 -4.04 11.41 -1.96
C PRO A 195 -3.72 12.76 -2.61
N ASP A 196 -4.20 13.85 -2.02
CA ASP A 196 -4.06 15.23 -2.48
C ASP A 196 -2.91 16.01 -1.82
N ARG A 197 -2.11 15.37 -0.95
CA ARG A 197 -0.95 16.01 -0.32
C ARG A 197 0.17 16.26 -1.34
N PRO A 198 0.69 17.51 -1.42
CA PRO A 198 1.91 17.79 -2.18
C PRO A 198 3.10 16.97 -1.67
N LEU A 199 3.92 16.48 -2.59
CA LEU A 199 5.07 15.64 -2.26
C LEU A 199 6.37 16.43 -2.17
N THR A 200 7.23 15.97 -1.25
CA THR A 200 8.64 16.35 -1.17
C THR A 200 9.52 15.39 -1.99
N ARG A 201 10.79 15.75 -2.17
CA ARG A 201 11.77 14.87 -2.83
C ARG A 201 11.98 13.57 -2.05
N GLY A 202 11.95 13.66 -0.73
CA GLY A 202 12.00 12.49 0.15
C GLY A 202 10.81 11.56 -0.06
N ASP A 203 9.59 12.11 -0.13
CA ASP A 203 8.37 11.34 -0.41
C ASP A 203 8.47 10.62 -1.77
N CYS A 204 8.85 11.36 -2.83
CA CYS A 204 9.01 10.78 -4.17
C CYS A 204 10.06 9.65 -4.17
N ALA A 205 11.19 9.84 -3.49
CA ALA A 205 12.21 8.81 -3.38
C ALA A 205 11.71 7.56 -2.63
N LEU A 206 10.99 7.73 -1.52
CA LEU A 206 10.41 6.61 -0.77
C LEU A 206 9.39 5.82 -1.59
N ILE A 207 8.46 6.51 -2.25
CA ILE A 207 7.42 5.86 -3.08
C ILE A 207 8.07 5.08 -4.23
N LEU A 208 9.00 5.70 -4.95
CA LEU A 208 9.72 5.10 -6.06
C LEU A 208 10.57 3.90 -5.61
N HIS A 209 11.36 4.05 -4.55
CA HIS A 209 12.18 2.98 -4.00
C HIS A 209 11.33 1.76 -3.58
N ARG A 210 10.24 1.99 -2.82
CA ARG A 210 9.34 0.91 -2.39
C ARG A 210 8.76 0.17 -3.58
N TYR A 211 8.34 0.90 -4.61
CA TYR A 211 7.78 0.29 -5.81
C TYR A 211 8.80 -0.57 -6.57
N LEU A 212 10.03 -0.07 -6.75
CA LEU A 212 11.10 -0.86 -7.37
C LEU A 212 11.42 -2.12 -6.55
N MET A 213 11.47 -2.02 -5.22
CA MET A 213 11.65 -3.18 -4.35
C MET A 213 10.49 -4.19 -4.48
N TYR A 214 9.25 -3.70 -4.63
CA TYR A 214 8.08 -4.56 -4.88
C TYR A 214 8.22 -5.31 -6.21
N LYS A 215 8.57 -4.62 -7.28
CA LYS A 215 8.80 -5.25 -8.61
C LYS A 215 9.90 -6.32 -8.58
N ASP A 216 10.91 -6.13 -7.77
CA ASP A 216 12.01 -7.09 -7.56
C ASP A 216 11.62 -8.23 -6.58
N GLY A 217 10.38 -8.29 -6.10
CA GLY A 217 9.92 -9.29 -5.12
C GLY A 217 10.52 -9.13 -3.71
N ARG A 218 11.16 -8.01 -3.42
CA ARG A 218 11.85 -7.73 -2.14
C ARG A 218 10.98 -7.03 -1.09
N ARG A 219 9.68 -6.85 -1.38
CA ARG A 219 8.72 -6.25 -0.44
C ARG A 219 7.74 -7.24 0.16
N THR A 220 7.84 -8.53 -0.19
CA THR A 220 6.92 -9.57 0.29
C THR A 220 6.84 -9.60 1.82
N GLN A 221 7.99 -9.65 2.51
CA GLN A 221 8.00 -9.64 3.98
C GLN A 221 7.41 -8.36 4.57
N ALA A 222 7.67 -7.20 3.97
CA ALA A 222 7.08 -5.95 4.42
C ALA A 222 5.56 -5.94 4.24
N LEU A 223 5.04 -6.47 3.12
CA LEU A 223 3.60 -6.60 2.90
C LEU A 223 2.94 -7.55 3.90
N LEU A 224 3.61 -8.64 4.27
CA LEU A 224 3.12 -9.53 5.34
C LEU A 224 3.06 -8.81 6.69
N SER A 225 4.09 -8.02 7.04
CA SER A 225 4.10 -7.22 8.28
C SER A 225 3.08 -6.08 8.25
N GLU A 226 2.82 -5.48 7.08
CA GLU A 226 1.75 -4.49 6.89
C GLU A 226 0.37 -5.15 7.11
N ALA A 227 0.13 -6.35 6.56
CA ALA A 227 -1.11 -7.10 6.79
C ALA A 227 -1.30 -7.47 8.28
N GLU A 228 -0.24 -7.88 8.97
CA GLU A 228 -0.26 -8.15 10.41
C GLU A 228 -0.60 -6.91 11.23
N SER A 229 -0.01 -5.77 10.89
CA SER A 229 -0.30 -4.48 11.55
C SER A 229 -1.78 -4.11 11.43
N GLU A 230 -2.37 -4.35 10.26
CA GLU A 230 -3.80 -4.10 10.05
C GLU A 230 -4.70 -5.06 10.87
N ILE A 231 -4.29 -6.30 11.08
CA ILE A 231 -4.99 -7.25 11.97
C ILE A 231 -5.02 -6.72 13.41
N ILE A 232 -3.91 -6.16 13.90
CA ILE A 232 -3.85 -5.54 15.24
C ILE A 232 -4.84 -4.37 15.33
N ILE A 233 -4.91 -3.53 14.28
CA ILE A 233 -5.87 -2.42 14.20
C ILE A 233 -7.31 -2.95 14.21
N ILE A 234 -7.63 -4.01 13.45
CA ILE A 234 -8.97 -4.63 13.43
C ILE A 234 -9.38 -5.05 14.83
N LEU A 235 -8.54 -5.82 15.52
CA LEU A 235 -8.85 -6.32 16.86
C LEU A 235 -9.10 -5.18 17.84
N GLY A 236 -8.22 -4.17 17.86
CA GLY A 236 -8.37 -3.00 18.73
C GLY A 236 -9.59 -2.14 18.42
N ALA A 237 -9.98 -2.05 17.14
CA ALA A 237 -11.17 -1.31 16.71
C ALA A 237 -12.46 -2.06 17.11
N LEU A 238 -12.52 -3.38 16.92
CA LEU A 238 -13.67 -4.20 17.33
C LEU A 238 -13.88 -4.19 18.85
N GLU A 239 -12.80 -4.19 19.66
CA GLU A 239 -12.88 -4.02 21.11
C GLU A 239 -13.57 -2.69 21.52
N LYS A 240 -13.37 -1.65 20.71
CA LYS A 240 -13.94 -0.31 20.95
C LYS A 240 -15.28 -0.07 20.25
N ASN A 241 -15.83 -1.08 19.57
CA ASN A 241 -17.00 -0.98 18.69
C ASN A 241 -16.81 0.03 17.54
N ASP A 242 -15.58 0.32 17.13
CA ASP A 242 -15.26 1.16 16.00
C ASP A 242 -15.24 0.32 14.70
N ILE A 243 -16.45 0.05 14.20
CA ILE A 243 -16.61 -0.78 13.01
C ILE A 243 -16.02 -0.14 11.75
N MET A 244 -16.04 1.20 11.64
CA MET A 244 -15.50 1.88 10.47
C MET A 244 -13.99 1.71 10.36
N THR A 245 -13.25 1.91 11.45
CA THR A 245 -11.80 1.65 11.49
C THR A 245 -11.50 0.18 11.19
N ALA A 246 -12.29 -0.76 11.75
CA ALA A 246 -12.11 -2.19 11.46
C ALA A 246 -12.32 -2.53 9.97
N GLU A 247 -13.29 -1.91 9.31
CA GLU A 247 -13.55 -2.10 7.88
C GLU A 247 -12.40 -1.59 7.01
N PHE A 248 -11.92 -0.36 7.24
CA PHE A 248 -10.76 0.17 6.53
C PHE A 248 -9.51 -0.69 6.73
N ALA A 249 -9.23 -1.07 7.98
CA ALA A 249 -8.08 -1.92 8.29
C ALA A 249 -8.21 -3.30 7.60
N SER A 250 -9.41 -3.90 7.59
CA SER A 250 -9.64 -5.19 6.92
C SER A 250 -9.43 -5.12 5.40
N ALA A 251 -9.77 -3.99 4.79
CA ALA A 251 -9.53 -3.76 3.36
C ALA A 251 -8.02 -3.62 3.07
N ARG A 252 -7.30 -2.82 3.86
CA ARG A 252 -5.84 -2.64 3.70
C ARG A 252 -5.07 -3.92 3.98
N GLY A 253 -5.41 -4.65 5.04
CA GLY A 253 -4.79 -5.95 5.35
C GLY A 253 -4.99 -6.97 4.22
N LEU A 254 -6.18 -7.02 3.64
CA LEU A 254 -6.46 -7.86 2.47
C LEU A 254 -5.63 -7.42 1.26
N LEU A 255 -5.51 -6.12 1.00
CA LEU A 255 -4.71 -5.60 -0.11
C LEU A 255 -3.22 -5.90 0.06
N ALA A 256 -2.66 -5.74 1.26
CA ALA A 256 -1.27 -6.06 1.55
C ALA A 256 -0.99 -7.56 1.38
N ALA A 257 -1.84 -8.43 1.93
CA ALA A 257 -1.72 -9.88 1.77
C ALA A 257 -1.88 -10.31 0.30
N ARG A 258 -2.80 -9.70 -0.44
CA ARG A 258 -2.98 -9.96 -1.87
C ARG A 258 -1.79 -9.49 -2.69
N GLY A 259 -1.20 -8.34 -2.35
CA GLY A 259 0.02 -7.84 -2.97
C GLY A 259 1.22 -8.75 -2.74
N ALA A 260 1.39 -9.28 -1.53
CA ALA A 260 2.38 -10.29 -1.22
C ALA A 260 2.17 -11.55 -2.08
N HIS A 261 0.92 -12.02 -2.21
CA HIS A 261 0.57 -13.19 -3.02
C HIS A 261 0.83 -12.96 -4.51
N LEU A 262 0.57 -11.78 -5.05
CA LEU A 262 0.91 -11.45 -6.45
C LEU A 262 2.41 -11.47 -6.69
N SER A 263 3.22 -11.11 -5.69
CA SER A 263 4.68 -11.12 -5.76
C SER A 263 5.27 -12.53 -5.61
N LYS A 264 4.67 -13.38 -4.74
CA LYS A 264 5.15 -14.70 -4.37
C LYS A 264 4.01 -15.70 -4.20
N PRO A 265 3.33 -16.10 -5.30
CA PRO A 265 2.10 -16.88 -5.23
C PRO A 265 2.30 -18.31 -4.67
N ASP A 266 3.49 -18.90 -4.83
CA ASP A 266 3.76 -20.28 -4.47
C ASP A 266 4.31 -20.46 -3.05
N GLU A 267 4.57 -19.35 -2.32
CA GLU A 267 5.07 -19.43 -0.94
C GLU A 267 3.94 -19.76 0.05
N PRO A 268 4.01 -20.88 0.81
CA PRO A 268 2.96 -21.31 1.72
C PRO A 268 2.57 -20.25 2.76
N ILE A 269 3.57 -19.53 3.31
CA ILE A 269 3.32 -18.46 4.29
C ILE A 269 2.52 -17.30 3.70
N VAL A 270 2.76 -16.98 2.42
CA VAL A 270 2.04 -15.92 1.72
C VAL A 270 0.60 -16.34 1.42
N GLN A 271 0.41 -17.60 0.99
CA GLN A 271 -0.93 -18.16 0.79
C GLN A 271 -1.72 -18.21 2.11
N GLY A 272 -1.07 -18.65 3.19
CA GLY A 272 -1.68 -18.69 4.53
C GLY A 272 -2.04 -17.29 5.04
N ALA A 273 -1.16 -16.32 4.87
CA ALA A 273 -1.40 -14.92 5.26
C ALA A 273 -2.58 -14.31 4.49
N LEU A 274 -2.73 -14.62 3.20
CA LEU A 274 -3.90 -14.20 2.43
C LEU A 274 -5.19 -14.79 3.01
N LYS A 275 -5.21 -16.09 3.35
CA LYS A 275 -6.37 -16.72 3.99
C LYS A 275 -6.67 -16.14 5.37
N THR A 276 -5.65 -15.76 6.13
CA THR A 276 -5.80 -15.05 7.39
C THR A 276 -6.45 -13.67 7.20
N ALA A 277 -6.01 -12.89 6.23
CA ALA A 277 -6.59 -11.59 5.94
C ALA A 277 -8.06 -11.70 5.46
N GLU A 278 -8.37 -12.69 4.62
CA GLU A 278 -9.74 -13.04 4.21
C GLU A 278 -10.62 -13.42 5.42
N ALA A 279 -10.07 -14.19 6.37
CA ALA A 279 -10.77 -14.60 7.59
C ALA A 279 -11.10 -13.40 8.49
N PHE A 280 -10.16 -12.50 8.72
CA PHE A 280 -10.41 -11.28 9.49
C PHE A 280 -11.42 -10.37 8.83
N ARG A 281 -11.40 -10.29 7.50
CA ARG A 281 -12.45 -9.55 6.79
C ARG A 281 -13.83 -10.18 6.97
N ALA A 282 -13.94 -11.50 6.94
CA ALA A 282 -15.20 -12.19 7.23
C ALA A 282 -15.68 -11.92 8.67
N LEU A 283 -14.78 -11.88 9.67
CA LEU A 283 -15.09 -11.52 11.04
C LEU A 283 -15.63 -10.08 11.16
N VAL A 284 -14.99 -9.10 10.50
CA VAL A 284 -15.45 -7.70 10.50
C VAL A 284 -16.86 -7.60 9.91
N ARG A 285 -17.13 -8.29 8.80
CA ARG A 285 -18.46 -8.36 8.19
C ARG A 285 -19.49 -9.03 9.10
N ALA A 286 -19.11 -10.13 9.76
CA ALA A 286 -19.98 -10.81 10.73
C ALA A 286 -20.33 -9.88 11.91
N TYR A 287 -19.34 -9.11 12.40
CA TYR A 287 -19.57 -8.13 13.46
C TYR A 287 -20.57 -7.06 13.01
N ARG A 288 -20.38 -6.48 11.81
CA ARG A 288 -21.32 -5.51 11.23
C ARG A 288 -22.74 -6.07 11.07
N ALA A 289 -22.86 -7.33 10.58
CA ALA A 289 -24.14 -8.01 10.48
C ALA A 289 -24.81 -8.16 11.86
N GLY A 290 -24.03 -8.45 12.90
CA GLY A 290 -24.51 -8.51 14.28
C GLY A 290 -25.05 -7.17 14.80
N LEU A 291 -24.39 -6.06 14.49
CA LEU A 291 -24.88 -4.71 14.81
C LEU A 291 -26.23 -4.41 14.13
N ASN A 292 -26.42 -4.95 12.92
CA ASN A 292 -27.65 -4.82 12.15
C ASN A 292 -28.71 -5.89 12.47
N LYS A 293 -28.48 -6.73 13.50
CA LYS A 293 -29.36 -7.85 13.90
C LYS A 293 -29.61 -8.90 12.80
N GLN A 294 -28.71 -9.03 11.85
CA GLN A 294 -28.74 -9.99 10.75
C GLN A 294 -28.08 -11.32 11.19
N TYR A 295 -28.69 -12.03 12.13
CA TYR A 295 -28.06 -13.16 12.84
C TYR A 295 -27.75 -14.37 11.96
N ASP A 296 -28.56 -14.63 10.90
CA ASP A 296 -28.25 -15.67 9.92
C ASP A 296 -26.97 -15.36 9.15
N GLU A 297 -26.80 -14.09 8.74
CA GLU A 297 -25.57 -13.63 8.07
C GLU A 297 -24.36 -13.67 9.00
N VAL A 298 -24.54 -13.38 10.31
CA VAL A 298 -23.47 -13.56 11.32
C VAL A 298 -23.00 -15.01 11.34
N THR A 299 -23.95 -15.97 11.41
CA THR A 299 -23.62 -17.40 11.49
C THR A 299 -22.89 -17.87 10.24
N LYS A 300 -23.32 -17.43 9.06
CA LYS A 300 -22.68 -17.75 7.79
C LYS A 300 -21.26 -17.18 7.71
N LEU A 301 -21.10 -15.88 7.94
CA LEU A 301 -19.78 -15.20 7.85
C LEU A 301 -18.79 -15.69 8.91
N ALA A 302 -19.27 -16.04 10.11
CA ALA A 302 -18.46 -16.68 11.14
C ALA A 302 -17.98 -18.07 10.68
N GLY A 303 -18.83 -18.84 10.00
CA GLY A 303 -18.46 -20.12 9.38
C GLY A 303 -17.40 -19.94 8.28
N ASP A 304 -17.54 -18.92 7.43
CA ASP A 304 -16.56 -18.60 6.40
C ASP A 304 -15.20 -18.24 7.04
N ALA A 305 -15.21 -17.41 8.09
CA ALA A 305 -13.98 -17.04 8.81
C ALA A 305 -13.29 -18.26 9.45
N TRP A 306 -14.07 -19.17 10.04
CA TRP A 306 -13.56 -20.43 10.59
C TRP A 306 -12.85 -21.28 9.53
N ASN A 307 -13.49 -21.48 8.38
CA ASN A 307 -12.95 -22.30 7.28
C ASN A 307 -11.67 -21.67 6.69
N LEU A 308 -11.67 -20.34 6.51
CA LEU A 308 -10.50 -19.61 6.03
C LEU A 308 -9.31 -19.71 7.00
N ALA A 309 -9.58 -19.62 8.31
CA ALA A 309 -8.56 -19.79 9.34
C ALA A 309 -8.01 -21.23 9.38
N SER A 310 -8.88 -22.24 9.21
CA SER A 310 -8.45 -23.65 9.08
C SER A 310 -7.50 -23.80 7.90
N ARG A 311 -7.88 -23.24 6.74
CA ARG A 311 -7.04 -23.30 5.54
C ARG A 311 -5.71 -22.55 5.69
N ALA A 312 -5.70 -21.42 6.38
CA ALA A 312 -4.46 -20.68 6.69
C ALA A 312 -3.47 -21.54 7.48
N LYS A 313 -3.96 -22.23 8.52
CA LYS A 313 -3.17 -23.11 9.38
C LYS A 313 -2.62 -24.34 8.63
N GLU A 314 -3.41 -24.91 7.72
CA GLU A 314 -2.96 -26.00 6.85
C GLU A 314 -1.84 -25.58 5.90
N LEU A 315 -1.96 -24.39 5.29
CA LEU A 315 -0.98 -23.85 4.36
C LEU A 315 0.32 -23.44 5.06
N ALA A 316 0.20 -22.86 6.26
CA ALA A 316 1.32 -22.35 7.01
C ALA A 316 1.13 -22.63 8.53
N PRO A 317 1.67 -23.74 9.06
CA PRO A 317 1.50 -24.11 10.46
C PRO A 317 1.95 -23.07 11.49
N ASN A 318 2.88 -22.20 11.13
CA ASN A 318 3.30 -21.06 11.96
C ASN A 318 2.20 -20.00 12.18
N LEU A 319 1.11 -20.05 11.39
CA LEU A 319 -0.08 -19.23 11.59
C LEU A 319 -1.12 -19.89 12.53
N ALA A 320 -0.80 -21.03 13.16
CA ALA A 320 -1.75 -21.78 14.00
C ALA A 320 -2.34 -20.92 15.11
N ALA A 321 -1.52 -20.14 15.83
CA ALA A 321 -1.98 -19.34 16.96
C ALA A 321 -3.03 -18.29 16.54
N ILE A 322 -2.81 -17.57 15.44
CA ILE A 322 -3.75 -16.58 14.92
C ILE A 322 -4.99 -17.26 14.34
N SER A 323 -4.84 -18.40 13.68
CA SER A 323 -5.94 -19.19 13.15
C SER A 323 -6.87 -19.70 14.26
N ASP A 324 -6.30 -20.24 15.35
CA ASP A 324 -7.08 -20.71 16.52
C ASP A 324 -7.81 -19.55 17.21
N GLN A 325 -7.23 -18.36 17.24
CA GLN A 325 -7.89 -17.15 17.74
C GLN A 325 -9.09 -16.76 16.86
N VAL A 326 -8.94 -16.74 15.53
CA VAL A 326 -10.04 -16.49 14.59
C VAL A 326 -11.15 -17.51 14.81
N GLN A 327 -10.82 -18.79 14.92
CA GLN A 327 -11.80 -19.85 15.16
C GLN A 327 -12.55 -19.64 16.48
N THR A 328 -11.85 -19.26 17.55
CA THR A 328 -12.50 -18.96 18.84
C THR A 328 -13.49 -17.81 18.73
N ILE A 329 -13.10 -16.72 18.07
CA ILE A 329 -13.97 -15.55 17.84
C ILE A 329 -15.17 -15.96 16.98
N SER A 330 -14.93 -16.66 15.88
CA SER A 330 -15.98 -17.14 14.96
C SER A 330 -17.04 -17.98 15.65
N LYS A 331 -16.59 -18.94 16.47
CA LYS A 331 -17.50 -19.79 17.27
C LYS A 331 -18.34 -18.95 18.22
N GLY A 332 -17.72 -18.05 18.98
CA GLY A 332 -18.42 -17.18 19.92
C GLY A 332 -19.47 -16.30 19.23
N MET A 333 -19.17 -15.76 18.06
CA MET A 333 -20.12 -14.96 17.28
C MET A 333 -21.31 -15.82 16.78
N ALA A 334 -21.04 -17.00 16.24
CA ALA A 334 -22.09 -17.89 15.76
C ALA A 334 -23.01 -18.39 16.89
N ASP A 335 -22.44 -18.78 18.05
CA ASP A 335 -23.20 -19.23 19.20
C ASP A 335 -24.08 -18.09 19.78
N SER A 336 -23.54 -16.89 19.89
CA SER A 336 -24.30 -15.70 20.31
C SER A 336 -25.45 -15.37 19.34
N ALA A 337 -25.22 -15.46 18.04
CA ALA A 337 -26.26 -15.21 17.03
C ALA A 337 -27.39 -16.24 17.13
N ARG A 338 -27.06 -17.53 17.27
CA ARG A 338 -28.08 -18.59 17.45
C ARG A 338 -28.94 -18.39 18.71
N THR A 339 -28.32 -18.02 19.83
CA THR A 339 -29.04 -17.70 21.06
C THR A 339 -30.03 -16.56 20.88
N LEU A 340 -29.59 -15.47 20.19
CA LEU A 340 -30.46 -14.31 19.94
C LEU A 340 -31.59 -14.61 18.97
N MET A 341 -31.45 -15.56 18.03
CA MET A 341 -32.52 -16.03 17.14
C MET A 341 -33.58 -16.84 17.89
N GLN A 342 -33.19 -17.54 18.96
CA GLN A 342 -34.09 -18.38 19.75
C GLN A 342 -34.84 -17.62 20.84
N THR A 343 -34.42 -16.42 21.20
CA THR A 343 -35.05 -15.60 22.23
C THR A 343 -36.27 -14.89 21.63
N PRO A 344 -37.52 -15.16 22.10
CA PRO A 344 -38.71 -14.43 21.63
C PRO A 344 -38.51 -12.93 21.90
N GLN A 345 -38.83 -12.11 20.88
CA GLN A 345 -38.81 -10.62 21.01
C GLN A 345 -40.05 -10.14 21.74
#